data_bb03064631d0dca4acf3dd9afd902a41
#
_entry.id   bb03064631d0dca4acf3dd9afd902a41
#
_cell.length_a   1.000
_cell.length_b   1.000
_cell.length_c   1.000
_cell.angle_alpha   90.00
_cell.angle_beta   90.00
_cell.angle_gamma   90.00
#
_symmetry.space_group_name_H-M   'P 1'
#
loop_
_entity.id
_entity.type
_entity.pdbx_description
1 polymer ?
#
loop_
_entity_poly.entity_id
_entity_poly.type
_entity_poly.pdbx_seq_one_letter_code
_entity_poly.pdbx_strand_id
1 'polypeptide(L)'
;MGCVFVRDGRVVARGRNATNLTRNATRHAEMVGLDALLERHGNDLGAVRGPGLDLYVTCEPCIMCAGALSLVGVRKAYFGCPNDKFGGCGSVMPVHARGCGACGERPGAPFAVEGGVLGGEAVEVLRQFYTYGNPRAPEPKRPVVEGERGLKGFA
;
A
#
# COMPACT_ATOMS: atom_id res chain seq x y z
N MET A 1 5.02 -3.28 5.65
CA MET A 1 4.29 -3.29 4.36
C MET A 1 5.03 -2.40 3.38
N GLY A 2 5.12 -2.84 2.13
CA GLY A 2 5.73 -2.10 1.03
C GLY A 2 4.94 -2.26 -0.26
N CYS A 3 5.08 -1.29 -1.16
CA CYS A 3 4.46 -1.34 -2.47
C CYS A 3 5.33 -0.69 -3.55
N VAL A 4 5.04 -1.03 -4.79
CA VAL A 4 5.57 -0.34 -5.98
C VAL A 4 4.44 -0.04 -6.94
N PHE A 5 4.50 1.15 -7.55
CA PHE A 5 3.66 1.51 -8.68
C PHE A 5 4.44 1.26 -9.97
N VAL A 6 3.79 0.64 -10.93
CA VAL A 6 4.39 0.23 -12.19
C VAL A 6 3.58 0.81 -13.35
N ARG A 7 4.25 1.38 -14.35
CA ARG A 7 3.65 1.82 -15.60
C ARG A 7 4.55 1.37 -16.75
N ASP A 8 3.96 0.77 -17.77
CA ASP A 8 4.69 0.25 -18.94
C ASP A 8 5.88 -0.65 -18.57
N GLY A 9 5.67 -1.54 -17.60
CA GLY A 9 6.69 -2.46 -17.10
C GLY A 9 7.81 -1.83 -16.26
N ARG A 10 7.73 -0.53 -15.96
CA ARG A 10 8.74 0.19 -15.17
C ARG A 10 8.21 0.64 -13.83
N VAL A 11 9.00 0.49 -12.79
CA VAL A 11 8.66 1.03 -11.46
C VAL A 11 8.76 2.55 -11.49
N VAL A 12 7.61 3.23 -11.33
CA VAL A 12 7.48 4.69 -11.34
C VAL A 12 7.44 5.31 -9.94
N ALA A 13 7.03 4.55 -8.92
CA ALA A 13 7.11 4.99 -7.52
C ALA A 13 7.23 3.79 -6.58
N ARG A 14 7.71 4.05 -5.37
CA ARG A 14 7.84 3.07 -4.29
C ARG A 14 7.28 3.66 -3.02
N GLY A 15 6.65 2.84 -2.19
CA GLY A 15 6.15 3.24 -0.89
C GLY A 15 6.43 2.20 0.18
N ARG A 16 6.64 2.66 1.41
CA ARG A 16 6.69 1.82 2.60
C ARG A 16 5.83 2.43 3.69
N ASN A 17 5.27 1.60 4.56
CA ASN A 17 4.48 2.09 5.69
C ASN A 17 5.32 3.00 6.59
N ALA A 18 4.84 4.20 6.85
CA ALA A 18 5.54 5.24 7.62
C ALA A 18 4.70 5.80 8.78
N THR A 19 3.62 5.14 9.18
CA THR A 19 2.67 5.62 10.20
C THR A 19 3.35 5.98 11.51
N ASN A 20 4.22 5.12 12.03
CA ASN A 20 4.95 5.38 13.27
C ASN A 20 6.03 6.46 13.12
N LEU A 21 6.72 6.47 11.97
CA LEU A 21 7.78 7.44 11.69
C LEU A 21 7.23 8.87 11.63
N THR A 22 6.08 9.03 10.98
CA THR A 22 5.44 10.34 10.74
C THR A 22 4.41 10.69 11.81
N ARG A 23 4.09 9.76 12.74
CA ARG A 23 2.97 9.86 13.68
C ARG A 23 1.64 10.18 13.01
N ASN A 24 1.45 9.69 11.79
CA ASN A 24 0.27 9.91 10.98
C ASN A 24 -0.31 8.57 10.50
N ALA A 25 -1.51 8.22 10.94
CA ALA A 25 -2.16 6.96 10.64
C ALA A 25 -2.48 6.76 9.15
N THR A 26 -2.51 7.82 8.37
CA THR A 26 -2.79 7.74 6.93
C THR A 26 -1.56 7.36 6.09
N ARG A 27 -0.35 7.35 6.67
CA ARG A 27 0.91 7.12 5.94
C ARG A 27 1.17 5.64 5.68
N HIS A 28 0.20 4.96 5.06
CA HIS A 28 0.37 3.61 4.55
C HIS A 28 1.31 3.59 3.33
N ALA A 29 1.84 2.42 3.00
CA ALA A 29 2.78 2.26 1.89
C ALA A 29 2.25 2.85 0.59
N GLU A 30 0.98 2.56 0.28
CA GLU A 30 0.30 3.03 -0.92
C GLU A 30 0.20 4.55 -0.96
N MET A 31 -0.17 5.19 0.16
CA MET A 31 -0.28 6.64 0.26
C MET A 31 1.09 7.31 0.09
N VAL A 32 2.13 6.76 0.72
CA VAL A 32 3.52 7.25 0.54
C VAL A 32 3.98 7.11 -0.91
N GLY A 33 3.66 5.99 -1.56
CA GLY A 33 3.99 5.77 -2.96
C GLY A 33 3.23 6.69 -3.91
N LEU A 34 1.95 6.98 -3.62
CA LEU A 34 1.14 7.94 -4.40
C LEU A 34 1.66 9.37 -4.26
N ASP A 35 2.05 9.80 -3.06
CA ASP A 35 2.66 11.12 -2.88
C ASP A 35 3.95 11.25 -3.68
N ALA A 36 4.85 10.25 -3.61
CA ALA A 36 6.08 10.26 -4.38
C ALA A 36 5.81 10.27 -5.91
N LEU A 37 4.72 9.66 -6.35
CA LEU A 37 4.30 9.69 -7.74
C LEU A 37 3.75 11.07 -8.13
N LEU A 38 2.91 11.67 -7.29
CA LEU A 38 2.34 12.99 -7.50
C LEU A 38 3.42 14.08 -7.52
N GLU A 39 4.35 14.06 -6.56
CA GLU A 39 5.47 15.00 -6.49
C GLU A 39 6.31 15.03 -7.79
N ARG A 40 6.58 13.85 -8.37
CA ARG A 40 7.29 13.75 -9.66
C ARG A 40 6.54 14.36 -10.84
N HIS A 41 5.24 14.51 -10.72
CA HIS A 41 4.37 15.11 -11.73
C HIS A 41 3.84 16.49 -11.32
N GLY A 42 4.58 17.22 -10.45
CA GLY A 42 4.21 18.55 -10.02
C GLY A 42 2.90 18.62 -9.23
N ASN A 43 2.53 17.54 -8.56
CA ASN A 43 1.25 17.36 -7.86
C ASN A 43 0.01 17.44 -8.76
N ASP A 44 0.19 17.24 -10.06
CA ASP A 44 -0.91 17.15 -11.01
C ASP A 44 -1.50 15.73 -11.04
N LEU A 45 -2.66 15.58 -10.46
CA LEU A 45 -3.40 14.31 -10.49
C LEU A 45 -3.78 13.89 -11.92
N GLY A 46 -4.01 14.85 -12.81
CA GLY A 46 -4.30 14.57 -14.21
C GLY A 46 -3.14 13.89 -14.93
N ALA A 47 -1.92 14.32 -14.65
CA ALA A 47 -0.70 13.73 -15.19
C ALA A 47 -0.40 12.33 -14.62
N VAL A 48 -0.81 12.07 -13.37
CA VAL A 48 -0.68 10.74 -12.75
C VAL A 48 -1.76 9.78 -13.24
N ARG A 49 -2.98 10.27 -13.42
CA ARG A 49 -4.08 9.51 -14.01
C ARG A 49 -3.73 9.13 -15.44
N GLY A 50 -3.95 7.89 -15.77
CA GLY A 50 -3.72 7.43 -17.13
C GLY A 50 -3.72 5.91 -17.20
N PRO A 51 -3.82 5.37 -18.42
CA PRO A 51 -3.86 3.94 -18.61
C PRO A 51 -2.55 3.29 -18.13
N GLY A 52 -2.67 2.06 -17.64
CA GLY A 52 -1.51 1.21 -17.37
C GLY A 52 -0.81 1.41 -16.03
N LEU A 53 -1.35 2.21 -15.09
CA LEU A 53 -0.78 2.28 -13.74
C LEU A 53 -1.23 1.08 -12.92
N ASP A 54 -0.29 0.23 -12.56
CA ASP A 54 -0.50 -0.94 -11.71
C ASP A 54 0.12 -0.75 -10.33
N LEU A 55 -0.47 -1.40 -9.33
CA LEU A 55 0.07 -1.48 -7.98
C LEU A 55 0.48 -2.91 -7.66
N TYR A 56 1.66 -3.09 -7.09
CA TYR A 56 2.07 -4.34 -6.43
C TYR A 56 2.33 -4.03 -4.95
N VAL A 57 1.67 -4.75 -4.06
CA VAL A 57 1.72 -4.50 -2.62
C VAL A 57 1.74 -5.81 -1.83
N THR A 58 2.43 -5.84 -0.70
CA THR A 58 2.59 -7.05 0.10
C THR A 58 1.29 -7.56 0.72
N CYS A 59 0.38 -6.66 1.11
CA CYS A 59 -0.90 -7.01 1.72
C CYS A 59 -2.02 -6.25 1.02
N GLU A 60 -3.22 -6.82 0.99
CA GLU A 60 -4.40 -6.21 0.40
C GLU A 60 -4.57 -4.75 0.85
N PRO A 61 -4.76 -3.80 -0.07
CA PRO A 61 -5.02 -2.42 0.26
C PRO A 61 -6.22 -2.27 1.18
N CYS A 62 -6.07 -1.50 2.25
CA CYS A 62 -7.19 -1.22 3.13
C CYS A 62 -8.23 -0.31 2.43
N ILE A 63 -9.41 -0.17 3.05
CA ILE A 63 -10.53 0.63 2.51
C ILE A 63 -10.08 2.06 2.13
N MET A 64 -9.28 2.71 2.98
CA MET A 64 -8.72 4.05 2.70
C MET A 64 -7.83 4.05 1.45
N CYS A 65 -6.87 3.11 1.39
CA CYS A 65 -5.95 3.01 0.25
C CYS A 65 -6.67 2.63 -1.03
N ALA A 66 -7.63 1.69 -0.97
CA ALA A 66 -8.44 1.31 -2.12
C ALA A 66 -9.26 2.51 -2.66
N GLY A 67 -9.76 3.37 -1.78
CA GLY A 67 -10.40 4.64 -2.18
C GLY A 67 -9.44 5.57 -2.91
N ALA A 68 -8.23 5.76 -2.39
CA ALA A 68 -7.22 6.60 -3.03
C ALA A 68 -6.77 6.04 -4.39
N LEU A 69 -6.57 4.71 -4.49
CA LEU A 69 -6.25 4.03 -5.74
C LEU A 69 -7.34 4.20 -6.81
N SER A 70 -8.60 4.13 -6.38
CA SER A 70 -9.77 4.39 -7.22
C SER A 70 -9.77 5.83 -7.76
N LEU A 71 -9.49 6.83 -6.91
CA LEU A 71 -9.41 8.24 -7.30
C LEU A 71 -8.28 8.52 -8.29
N VAL A 72 -7.13 7.89 -8.10
CA VAL A 72 -5.98 7.99 -9.02
C VAL A 72 -6.22 7.23 -10.33
N GLY A 73 -7.15 6.28 -10.35
CA GLY A 73 -7.45 5.50 -11.53
C GLY A 73 -6.40 4.43 -11.81
N VAL A 74 -5.96 3.72 -10.77
CA VAL A 74 -5.10 2.54 -10.93
C VAL A 74 -5.83 1.50 -11.79
N ARG A 75 -5.12 0.88 -12.73
CA ARG A 75 -5.68 -0.14 -13.61
C ARG A 75 -5.91 -1.46 -12.88
N LYS A 76 -4.90 -1.91 -12.15
CA LYS A 76 -4.93 -3.18 -11.41
C LYS A 76 -4.05 -3.15 -10.16
N ALA A 77 -4.51 -3.79 -9.09
CA ALA A 77 -3.74 -3.99 -7.87
C ALA A 77 -3.46 -5.48 -7.67
N TYR A 78 -2.19 -5.82 -7.50
CA TYR A 78 -1.71 -7.15 -7.16
C TYR A 78 -1.27 -7.16 -5.71
N PHE A 79 -1.76 -8.10 -4.90
CA PHE A 79 -1.39 -8.18 -3.50
C PHE A 79 -1.09 -9.61 -3.05
N GLY A 80 -0.20 -9.74 -2.06
CA GLY A 80 0.23 -11.04 -1.56
C GLY A 80 -0.81 -11.67 -0.64
N CYS A 81 -1.02 -11.12 0.53
CA CYS A 81 -1.95 -11.68 1.52
C CYS A 81 -3.22 -10.83 1.68
N PRO A 82 -4.36 -11.44 2.06
CA PRO A 82 -5.60 -10.73 2.35
C PRO A 82 -5.46 -9.85 3.60
N ASN A 83 -6.40 -8.92 3.75
CA ASN A 83 -6.52 -8.05 4.92
C ASN A 83 -7.92 -8.19 5.53
N ASP A 84 -8.08 -9.20 6.38
CA ASP A 84 -9.39 -9.60 6.93
C ASP A 84 -10.01 -8.54 7.85
N LYS A 85 -9.23 -7.54 8.29
CA LYS A 85 -9.72 -6.50 9.20
C LYS A 85 -10.14 -5.22 8.50
N PHE A 86 -9.44 -4.84 7.43
CA PHE A 86 -9.60 -3.52 6.80
C PHE A 86 -9.58 -3.58 5.27
N GLY A 87 -9.57 -4.76 4.67
CA GLY A 87 -9.41 -4.95 3.23
C GLY A 87 -10.47 -4.21 2.39
N GLY A 88 -10.00 -3.42 1.44
CA GLY A 88 -10.82 -2.65 0.51
C GLY A 88 -10.94 -3.27 -0.89
N CYS A 89 -10.29 -4.43 -1.08
CA CYS A 89 -10.24 -5.13 -2.36
C CYS A 89 -10.98 -6.48 -2.34
N GLY A 90 -11.94 -6.63 -1.42
CA GLY A 90 -12.83 -7.80 -1.37
C GLY A 90 -12.92 -8.48 -0.01
N SER A 91 -11.88 -8.43 0.85
CA SER A 91 -11.92 -9.11 2.14
C SER A 91 -12.97 -8.50 3.09
N VAL A 92 -13.11 -7.18 3.14
CA VAL A 92 -14.10 -6.50 3.99
C VAL A 92 -15.07 -5.68 3.13
N MET A 93 -14.58 -4.85 2.23
CA MET A 93 -15.39 -4.04 1.32
C MET A 93 -14.88 -4.13 -0.12
N PRO A 94 -15.76 -4.25 -1.12
CA PRO A 94 -15.37 -4.29 -2.53
C PRO A 94 -15.26 -2.89 -3.14
N VAL A 95 -14.45 -1.99 -2.55
CA VAL A 95 -14.24 -0.62 -3.05
C VAL A 95 -13.69 -0.65 -4.48
N HIS A 96 -12.79 -1.58 -4.79
CA HIS A 96 -12.23 -1.78 -6.12
C HIS A 96 -13.28 -2.01 -7.21
N ALA A 97 -14.38 -2.70 -6.87
CA ALA A 97 -15.40 -3.09 -7.85
C ALA A 97 -16.36 -1.95 -8.22
N ARG A 98 -16.54 -0.99 -7.32
CA ARG A 98 -17.52 0.10 -7.49
C ARG A 98 -16.88 1.48 -7.58
N GLY A 99 -15.57 1.58 -7.35
CA GLY A 99 -14.91 2.84 -7.10
C GLY A 99 -15.29 3.44 -5.74
N CYS A 100 -14.68 4.53 -5.36
CA CYS A 100 -14.93 5.19 -4.06
C CYS A 100 -16.20 6.08 -4.05
N GLY A 101 -17.06 5.98 -5.06
CA GLY A 101 -18.25 6.85 -5.16
C GLY A 101 -17.90 8.30 -5.50
N ALA A 102 -18.85 9.21 -5.26
CA ALA A 102 -18.69 10.64 -5.54
C ALA A 102 -17.84 11.32 -4.45
N CYS A 103 -16.54 11.11 -4.46
CA CYS A 103 -15.61 11.89 -3.66
C CYS A 103 -15.19 13.15 -4.44
N GLY A 104 -15.93 14.24 -4.27
CA GLY A 104 -15.71 15.50 -5.01
C GLY A 104 -16.32 15.48 -6.42
N GLU A 105 -15.78 16.33 -7.28
CA GLU A 105 -16.30 16.53 -8.65
C GLU A 105 -16.09 15.32 -9.60
N ARG A 106 -15.19 14.41 -9.24
CA ARG A 106 -14.86 13.24 -10.06
C ARG A 106 -14.91 11.97 -9.21
N PRO A 107 -15.85 11.07 -9.49
CA PRO A 107 -15.91 9.78 -8.80
C PRO A 107 -14.64 8.97 -9.09
N GLY A 108 -14.25 8.13 -8.14
CA GLY A 108 -13.19 7.16 -8.35
C GLY A 108 -13.63 6.06 -9.32
N ALA A 109 -12.68 5.58 -10.12
CA ALA A 109 -12.93 4.51 -11.08
C ALA A 109 -12.81 3.12 -10.41
N PRO A 110 -13.57 2.12 -10.84
CA PRO A 110 -13.30 0.74 -10.49
C PRO A 110 -11.95 0.31 -11.05
N PHE A 111 -11.31 -0.65 -10.38
CA PHE A 111 -10.04 -1.24 -10.83
C PHE A 111 -10.01 -2.74 -10.59
N ALA A 112 -9.23 -3.46 -11.39
CA ALA A 112 -9.06 -4.90 -11.25
C ALA A 112 -8.17 -5.24 -10.05
N VAL A 113 -8.35 -6.45 -9.48
CA VAL A 113 -7.51 -6.95 -8.40
C VAL A 113 -7.09 -8.39 -8.64
N GLU A 114 -5.91 -8.75 -8.13
CA GLU A 114 -5.42 -10.12 -8.07
C GLU A 114 -4.71 -10.34 -6.74
N GLY A 115 -5.29 -11.19 -5.91
CA GLY A 115 -4.75 -11.57 -4.61
C GLY A 115 -3.96 -12.89 -4.67
N GLY A 116 -3.16 -13.15 -3.63
CA GLY A 116 -2.38 -14.39 -3.50
C GLY A 116 -1.05 -14.38 -4.27
N VAL A 117 -0.67 -13.25 -4.86
CA VAL A 117 0.61 -13.12 -5.59
C VAL A 117 1.77 -13.17 -4.59
N LEU A 118 2.56 -14.25 -4.64
CA LEU A 118 3.62 -14.55 -3.65
C LEU A 118 3.09 -14.47 -2.20
N GLY A 119 1.89 -15.02 -1.98
CA GLY A 119 1.17 -14.88 -0.70
C GLY A 119 1.94 -15.46 0.49
N GLY A 120 2.61 -16.59 0.32
CA GLY A 120 3.44 -17.20 1.36
C GLY A 120 4.59 -16.29 1.78
N GLU A 121 5.31 -15.73 0.83
CA GLU A 121 6.42 -14.82 1.06
C GLU A 121 5.94 -13.50 1.70
N ALA A 122 4.80 -12.98 1.26
CA ALA A 122 4.20 -11.78 1.84
C ALA A 122 3.86 -11.97 3.32
N VAL A 123 3.25 -13.10 3.68
CA VAL A 123 2.96 -13.45 5.08
C VAL A 123 4.24 -13.60 5.88
N GLU A 124 5.25 -14.29 5.33
CA GLU A 124 6.52 -14.51 6.03
C GLU A 124 7.27 -13.21 6.32
N VAL A 125 7.33 -12.27 5.36
CA VAL A 125 7.93 -10.94 5.56
C VAL A 125 7.21 -10.17 6.68
N LEU A 126 5.87 -10.23 6.72
CA LEU A 126 5.09 -9.60 7.79
C LEU A 126 5.34 -10.28 9.14
N ARG A 127 5.37 -11.61 9.19
CA ARG A 127 5.65 -12.38 10.39
C ARG A 127 7.02 -12.03 10.98
N GLN A 128 8.06 -12.00 10.15
CA GLN A 128 9.41 -11.61 10.55
C GLN A 128 9.44 -10.20 11.13
N PHE A 129 8.82 -9.23 10.47
CA PHE A 129 8.75 -7.85 10.96
C PHE A 129 8.12 -7.77 12.37
N TYR A 130 7.03 -8.48 12.60
CA TYR A 130 6.37 -8.46 13.92
C TYR A 130 7.11 -9.28 14.98
N THR A 131 7.82 -10.32 14.60
CA THR A 131 8.66 -11.11 15.51
C THR A 131 9.82 -10.28 16.05
N TYR A 132 10.49 -9.49 15.19
CA TYR A 132 11.62 -8.65 15.61
C TYR A 132 11.20 -7.31 16.20
N GLY A 133 9.91 -7.02 16.21
CA GLY A 133 9.35 -5.75 16.67
C GLY A 133 9.62 -4.58 15.72
N ASN A 134 8.88 -3.50 15.91
CA ASN A 134 9.08 -2.27 15.15
C ASN A 134 9.98 -1.29 15.93
N PRO A 135 11.25 -1.08 15.52
CA PRO A 135 12.16 -0.18 16.23
C PRO A 135 11.69 1.28 16.23
N ARG A 136 10.71 1.62 15.38
CA ARG A 136 10.11 2.96 15.29
C ARG A 136 8.79 3.09 16.04
N ALA A 137 8.32 2.01 16.69
CA ALA A 137 7.14 2.09 17.54
C ALA A 137 7.48 2.85 18.84
N PRO A 138 6.52 3.63 19.41
CA PRO A 138 6.69 4.21 20.73
C PRO A 138 6.85 3.13 21.80
N GLU A 139 7.70 3.37 22.80
CA GLU A 139 7.71 2.54 23.99
C GLU A 139 6.41 2.75 24.81
N PRO A 140 5.85 1.71 25.44
CA PRO A 140 6.35 0.34 25.61
C PRO A 140 5.93 -0.66 24.51
N LYS A 141 5.43 -0.21 23.37
CA LYS A 141 4.90 -1.06 22.31
C LYS A 141 5.97 -1.68 21.42
N ARG A 142 7.23 -1.70 21.86
CA ARG A 142 8.30 -2.42 21.19
C ARG A 142 8.45 -3.79 21.86
N PRO A 143 7.97 -4.88 21.26
CA PRO A 143 8.35 -6.21 21.75
C PRO A 143 9.87 -6.34 21.59
N VAL A 144 10.58 -6.51 22.72
CA VAL A 144 12.01 -6.86 22.73
C VAL A 144 12.05 -8.37 22.61
N VAL A 145 12.37 -8.90 21.44
CA VAL A 145 12.79 -10.29 21.32
C VAL A 145 14.28 -10.31 21.62
N GLU A 146 14.66 -10.91 22.73
CA GLU A 146 16.05 -11.24 23.02
C GLU A 146 16.53 -12.25 21.98
N GLY A 147 17.50 -11.87 21.15
CA GLY A 147 18.12 -12.71 20.14
C GLY A 147 18.31 -11.99 18.82
N GLU A 148 19.53 -11.55 18.59
CA GLU A 148 20.16 -11.13 17.34
C GLU A 148 19.40 -10.12 16.44
N ARG A 149 19.71 -8.86 16.63
CA ARG A 149 19.44 -7.77 15.69
C ARG A 149 20.30 -7.93 14.43
N GLY A 150 19.81 -8.72 13.49
CA GLY A 150 20.42 -8.94 12.19
C GLY A 150 19.59 -8.38 11.04
N LEU A 151 19.15 -7.12 11.12
CA LEU A 151 18.66 -6.40 9.94
C LEU A 151 19.72 -5.42 9.45
N LYS A 152 20.85 -5.97 8.97
CA LYS A 152 21.72 -5.28 8.02
C LYS A 152 21.07 -5.41 6.66
N GLY A 153 20.59 -4.30 6.08
CA GLY A 153 20.34 -4.22 4.66
C GLY A 153 18.93 -3.83 4.21
N PHE A 154 18.34 -2.76 4.75
CA PHE A 154 17.30 -1.99 4.04
C PHE A 154 17.60 -0.49 4.22
N ALA A 155 18.56 -0.03 3.43
CA ALA A 155 18.74 1.40 3.17
C ALA A 155 17.87 1.81 1.99
#